data_3cdb9dc6b47fa32d0b35b57f3e968674
#
_entry.id   3cdb9dc6b47fa32d0b35b57f3e968674
#
_cell.length_a   1.000
_cell.length_b   1.000
_cell.length_c   1.000
_cell.angle_alpha   90.00
_cell.angle_beta   90.00
_cell.angle_gamma   90.00
#
_symmetry.space_group_name_H-M   'P 1'
#
loop_
_entity.id
_entity.type
_entity.pdbx_description
1 polymer ?
#
loop_
_entity_poly.entity_id
_entity_poly.type
_entity_poly.pdbx_seq_one_letter_code
_entity_poly.pdbx_strand_id
1 'polypeptide(L)'
;MSRTIRLLTLALGLGALLVPGAAHASPTQTSIMMDDDLLLYRDDTTAANALTRMRSLGVDTVRVTVLWKTVAENARPSKADIAKLKGSAKTRAHRQAARFKAANPATYPRRNWDRYDNLVKSATDRGIRVYFNVTGPGPAWAMGKAPAGLRSLAGQWKPKPSAFKQFVQAVGRRFDGTYRDENGSHGILPRVKFWSLWNEPNQAGWLAPQWENGVPASPALYRKLYQYGYRGLLASGHRVDTDIILMGETAPLGSDAQTERSPMRPGLFLREVACIQPDGTPYTGAAAAARSCGDFAARGPLIANGYAHHPYTKNVPPTVADPNPDALTMANISNLGTLLDDLANKTNGAIPHNLPLFMTEFGFETNPPDIFNGVSLADQAKFNTIGEYQAWQNPRIQSQAQFLLRDVAPVRSHRKNTKPYWFTYQSGLFFLKGSAANPSGAKPAAAAYAMPFLAFNTNTLDPTTGAPIFNLWGQLRLLNNGAPASATIQWRAKDGSTPWISVGDAVPIDEFGYFTGTRTAPLPVPGEWRSALLLADGSVAAFSPGTQGT
;
A
#
# COMPACT_ATOMS: atom_id res chain seq x y z
N MET A 1 -46.67 -68.18 -30.89
CA MET A 1 -46.85 -67.56 -29.59
C MET A 1 -45.50 -67.05 -29.08
N SER A 2 -45.19 -65.79 -29.30
CA SER A 2 -43.91 -65.21 -28.86
C SER A 2 -44.23 -63.98 -28.00
N ARG A 3 -43.86 -63.99 -26.73
CA ARG A 3 -44.06 -62.87 -25.80
C ARG A 3 -42.83 -61.99 -25.83
N THR A 4 -43.01 -60.77 -26.32
CA THR A 4 -42.00 -59.71 -26.32
C THR A 4 -41.99 -59.02 -24.97
N ILE A 5 -40.88 -59.11 -24.22
CA ILE A 5 -40.62 -58.37 -22.96
C ILE A 5 -40.02 -57.02 -23.34
N ARG A 6 -40.70 -55.94 -23.02
CA ARG A 6 -40.13 -54.57 -23.12
C ARG A 6 -39.40 -54.23 -21.85
N LEU A 7 -38.05 -54.07 -21.96
CA LEU A 7 -37.24 -53.48 -20.91
C LEU A 7 -37.43 -51.96 -20.92
N LEU A 8 -37.92 -51.41 -19.78
CA LEU A 8 -37.94 -49.98 -19.49
C LEU A 8 -36.55 -49.61 -18.91
N THR A 9 -35.77 -48.85 -19.65
CA THR A 9 -34.52 -48.26 -19.17
C THR A 9 -34.85 -46.96 -18.47
N LEU A 10 -34.66 -46.94 -17.14
CA LEU A 10 -34.77 -45.75 -16.29
C LEU A 10 -33.45 -44.99 -16.39
N ALA A 11 -33.44 -43.85 -17.10
CA ALA A 11 -32.28 -42.93 -17.13
C ALA A 11 -32.30 -42.09 -15.84
N LEU A 12 -31.45 -42.38 -14.89
CA LEU A 12 -31.13 -41.50 -13.78
C LEU A 12 -30.29 -40.32 -14.34
N GLY A 13 -30.92 -39.17 -14.49
CA GLY A 13 -30.23 -37.90 -14.73
C GLY A 13 -29.51 -37.47 -13.45
N LEU A 14 -28.18 -37.62 -13.41
CA LEU A 14 -27.33 -36.97 -12.40
C LEU A 14 -27.35 -35.47 -12.72
N GLY A 15 -28.20 -34.72 -12.04
CA GLY A 15 -28.12 -33.25 -11.97
C GLY A 15 -26.84 -32.89 -11.22
N ALA A 16 -25.78 -32.54 -11.95
CA ALA A 16 -24.63 -31.89 -11.37
C ALA A 16 -25.08 -30.53 -10.81
N LEU A 17 -25.27 -30.45 -9.51
CA LEU A 17 -25.35 -29.19 -8.78
C LEU A 17 -24.01 -28.50 -9.03
N LEU A 18 -24.00 -27.52 -9.91
CA LEU A 18 -22.93 -26.53 -10.00
C LEU A 18 -22.93 -25.77 -8.67
N VAL A 19 -22.14 -26.26 -7.72
CA VAL A 19 -21.70 -25.48 -6.56
C VAL A 19 -20.95 -24.30 -7.17
N PRO A 20 -21.37 -23.03 -6.94
CA PRO A 20 -20.56 -21.90 -7.35
C PRO A 20 -19.20 -22.13 -6.73
N GLY A 21 -18.16 -22.22 -7.57
CA GLY A 21 -16.79 -22.38 -7.10
C GLY A 21 -16.52 -21.30 -6.08
N ALA A 22 -16.16 -21.67 -4.86
CA ALA A 22 -15.73 -20.75 -3.84
C ALA A 22 -14.65 -19.89 -4.48
N ALA A 23 -14.88 -18.59 -4.58
CA ALA A 23 -13.86 -17.65 -5.01
C ALA A 23 -12.67 -17.90 -4.08
N HIS A 24 -11.57 -18.41 -4.63
CA HIS A 24 -10.37 -18.68 -3.86
C HIS A 24 -9.87 -17.31 -3.36
N ALA A 25 -9.98 -17.08 -2.06
CA ALA A 25 -9.39 -15.94 -1.40
C ALA A 25 -7.87 -15.90 -1.65
N SER A 26 -7.25 -14.74 -1.53
CA SER A 26 -5.80 -14.60 -1.66
C SER A 26 -5.12 -15.00 -0.34
N PRO A 27 -4.70 -16.25 -0.14
CA PRO A 27 -4.13 -16.70 1.13
C PRO A 27 -2.68 -16.22 1.31
N THR A 28 -2.03 -15.73 0.26
CA THR A 28 -0.60 -15.40 0.23
C THR A 28 -0.33 -13.90 0.36
N GLN A 29 -1.27 -13.12 0.92
CA GLN A 29 -1.11 -11.68 1.02
C GLN A 29 0.09 -11.28 1.85
N THR A 30 0.92 -10.41 1.27
CA THR A 30 2.02 -9.76 1.97
C THR A 30 1.47 -8.67 2.88
N SER A 31 1.82 -8.72 4.16
CA SER A 31 1.55 -7.61 5.06
C SER A 31 2.62 -6.52 4.88
N ILE A 32 2.18 -5.34 4.48
CA ILE A 32 3.08 -4.18 4.31
C ILE A 32 2.86 -3.20 5.46
N MET A 33 3.94 -2.61 5.98
CA MET A 33 3.84 -1.47 6.88
C MET A 33 4.74 -0.33 6.42
N MET A 34 4.27 0.90 6.55
CA MET A 34 5.01 2.11 6.23
C MET A 34 5.16 2.98 7.48
N ASP A 35 6.34 3.52 7.71
CA ASP A 35 6.57 4.58 8.68
C ASP A 35 7.90 5.28 8.38
N ASP A 36 7.92 6.17 7.39
CA ASP A 36 9.13 6.86 6.97
C ASP A 36 9.73 7.72 8.09
N ASP A 37 8.92 8.27 9.00
CA ASP A 37 9.41 9.06 10.12
C ASP A 37 10.33 8.23 11.01
N LEU A 38 9.89 7.04 11.41
CA LEU A 38 10.66 6.16 12.27
C LEU A 38 11.83 5.50 11.55
N LEU A 39 11.63 5.09 10.29
CA LEU A 39 12.57 4.25 9.56
C LEU A 39 13.69 5.04 8.88
N LEU A 40 13.42 6.30 8.46
CA LEU A 40 14.35 7.09 7.65
C LEU A 40 14.78 8.42 8.29
N TYR A 41 13.97 8.99 9.20
CA TYR A 41 14.19 10.36 9.68
C TYR A 41 14.50 10.45 11.18
N ARG A 42 14.68 9.30 11.84
CA ARG A 42 15.16 9.17 13.22
C ARG A 42 16.55 8.54 13.25
N ASP A 43 17.08 8.36 14.43
CA ASP A 43 18.35 7.65 14.64
C ASP A 43 18.22 6.14 14.37
N ASP A 44 19.35 5.48 14.14
CA ASP A 44 19.40 4.06 13.77
C ASP A 44 18.82 3.14 14.85
N THR A 45 18.94 3.51 16.13
CA THR A 45 18.34 2.76 17.25
C THR A 45 16.81 2.81 17.19
N THR A 46 16.26 3.98 16.93
CA THR A 46 14.81 4.17 16.74
C THR A 46 14.30 3.34 15.55
N ALA A 47 15.01 3.37 14.42
CA ALA A 47 14.67 2.60 13.23
C ALA A 47 14.73 1.08 13.50
N ALA A 48 15.79 0.61 14.16
CA ALA A 48 15.96 -0.79 14.54
C ALA A 48 14.86 -1.29 15.49
N ASN A 49 14.49 -0.48 16.49
CA ASN A 49 13.39 -0.77 17.41
C ASN A 49 12.04 -0.81 16.69
N ALA A 50 11.81 0.11 15.74
CA ALA A 50 10.60 0.11 14.92
C ALA A 50 10.50 -1.16 14.08
N LEU A 51 11.57 -1.58 13.41
CA LEU A 51 11.63 -2.83 12.64
C LEU A 51 11.37 -4.06 13.52
N THR A 52 11.99 -4.10 14.72
CA THR A 52 11.74 -5.19 15.68
C THR A 52 10.26 -5.25 16.09
N ARG A 53 9.64 -4.09 16.34
CA ARG A 53 8.21 -4.00 16.66
C ARG A 53 7.34 -4.43 15.46
N MET A 54 7.66 -3.97 14.25
CA MET A 54 6.97 -4.39 13.03
C MET A 54 7.05 -5.91 12.86
N ARG A 55 8.23 -6.49 13.04
CA ARG A 55 8.41 -7.95 12.98
C ARG A 55 7.57 -8.68 14.02
N SER A 56 7.51 -8.18 15.26
CA SER A 56 6.68 -8.77 16.32
C SER A 56 5.16 -8.64 16.07
N LEU A 57 4.74 -7.81 15.14
CA LEU A 57 3.35 -7.69 14.67
C LEU A 57 3.07 -8.56 13.43
N GLY A 58 4.09 -9.27 12.91
CA GLY A 58 3.97 -10.12 11.73
C GLY A 58 4.09 -9.36 10.40
N VAL A 59 4.78 -8.21 10.39
CA VAL A 59 5.05 -7.48 9.14
C VAL A 59 6.06 -8.23 8.28
N ASP A 60 5.71 -8.47 7.01
CA ASP A 60 6.58 -9.14 6.03
C ASP A 60 7.46 -8.16 5.26
N THR A 61 6.94 -6.96 5.02
CA THR A 61 7.56 -5.97 4.13
C THR A 61 7.40 -4.57 4.70
N VAL A 62 8.47 -3.80 4.70
CA VAL A 62 8.40 -2.36 4.96
C VAL A 62 8.44 -1.60 3.65
N ARG A 63 7.46 -0.72 3.42
CA ARG A 63 7.46 0.23 2.32
C ARG A 63 8.08 1.53 2.79
N VAL A 64 9.04 2.04 2.04
CA VAL A 64 9.67 3.33 2.30
C VAL A 64 9.82 4.17 1.05
N THR A 65 9.74 5.48 1.23
CA THR A 65 9.80 6.45 0.16
C THR A 65 11.24 6.89 -0.10
N VAL A 66 11.76 6.61 -1.30
CA VAL A 66 13.07 7.10 -1.74
C VAL A 66 12.88 8.45 -2.41
N LEU A 67 12.95 9.52 -1.60
CA LEU A 67 12.72 10.88 -2.06
C LEU A 67 13.91 11.41 -2.87
N TRP A 68 13.68 11.67 -4.15
CA TRP A 68 14.71 12.16 -5.07
C TRP A 68 15.41 13.42 -4.57
N LYS A 69 14.66 14.40 -4.06
CA LYS A 69 15.22 15.65 -3.52
C LYS A 69 16.15 15.39 -2.33
N THR A 70 15.79 14.46 -1.45
CA THR A 70 16.57 14.12 -0.25
C THR A 70 17.89 13.44 -0.62
N VAL A 71 17.83 12.43 -1.50
CA VAL A 71 19.06 11.75 -1.97
C VAL A 71 19.95 12.67 -2.78
N ALA A 72 19.37 13.57 -3.60
CA ALA A 72 20.10 14.50 -4.43
C ALA A 72 20.51 15.79 -3.72
N GLU A 73 20.22 15.93 -2.42
CA GLU A 73 20.58 17.11 -1.66
C GLU A 73 22.10 17.36 -1.71
N ASN A 74 22.50 18.56 -2.09
CA ASN A 74 23.92 18.95 -2.24
C ASN A 74 24.74 18.08 -3.21
N ALA A 75 24.12 17.21 -4.01
CA ALA A 75 24.85 16.36 -4.98
C ALA A 75 25.39 17.20 -6.16
N ARG A 76 24.57 18.14 -6.64
CA ARG A 76 24.91 19.00 -7.78
C ARG A 76 24.59 20.46 -7.47
N PRO A 77 25.60 21.33 -7.24
CA PRO A 77 25.39 22.78 -7.10
C PRO A 77 24.73 23.36 -8.35
N SER A 78 23.78 24.26 -8.17
CA SER A 78 23.16 24.98 -9.30
C SER A 78 24.09 26.05 -9.85
N LYS A 79 23.89 26.46 -11.12
CA LYS A 79 24.63 27.59 -11.70
C LYS A 79 24.45 28.88 -10.87
N ALA A 80 23.23 29.10 -10.34
CA ALA A 80 22.93 30.25 -9.50
C ALA A 80 23.67 30.20 -8.15
N ASP A 81 23.76 29.03 -7.53
CA ASP A 81 24.51 28.86 -6.29
C ASP A 81 26.02 29.05 -6.52
N ILE A 82 26.54 28.49 -7.61
CA ILE A 82 27.95 28.66 -8.00
C ILE A 82 28.26 30.14 -8.26
N ALA A 83 27.35 30.88 -8.87
CA ALA A 83 27.53 32.31 -9.15
C ALA A 83 27.73 33.17 -7.88
N LYS A 84 27.12 32.75 -6.76
CA LYS A 84 27.24 33.44 -5.46
C LYS A 84 28.56 33.17 -4.74
N LEU A 85 29.28 32.15 -5.15
CA LEU A 85 30.55 31.73 -4.52
C LEU A 85 31.74 32.49 -5.11
N LYS A 86 32.81 32.62 -4.32
CA LYS A 86 34.09 33.25 -4.72
C LYS A 86 35.29 32.31 -4.45
N GLY A 87 36.40 32.57 -5.10
CA GLY A 87 37.70 31.89 -4.86
C GLY A 87 37.60 30.37 -4.93
N SER A 88 38.28 29.70 -4.03
CA SER A 88 38.37 28.23 -3.97
C SER A 88 37.02 27.53 -3.82
N ALA A 89 36.05 28.16 -3.16
CA ALA A 89 34.68 27.62 -3.01
C ALA A 89 33.98 27.50 -4.36
N LYS A 90 34.06 28.53 -5.20
CA LYS A 90 33.51 28.54 -6.56
C LYS A 90 34.18 27.46 -7.43
N THR A 91 35.49 27.33 -7.36
CA THR A 91 36.25 26.30 -8.09
C THR A 91 35.84 24.88 -7.65
N ARG A 92 35.65 24.64 -6.34
CA ARG A 92 35.15 23.35 -5.82
C ARG A 92 33.78 23.03 -6.33
N ALA A 93 32.85 24.01 -6.28
CA ALA A 93 31.46 23.83 -6.74
C ALA A 93 31.38 23.52 -8.26
N HIS A 94 32.24 24.20 -9.08
CA HIS A 94 32.34 23.86 -10.51
C HIS A 94 32.83 22.42 -10.72
N ARG A 95 33.88 22.00 -10.01
CA ARG A 95 34.38 20.62 -10.07
C ARG A 95 33.34 19.61 -9.63
N GLN A 96 32.64 19.87 -8.55
CA GLN A 96 31.53 19.00 -8.08
C GLN A 96 30.45 18.86 -9.13
N ALA A 97 29.97 19.98 -9.70
CA ALA A 97 28.96 19.96 -10.75
C ALA A 97 29.40 19.18 -12.00
N ALA A 98 30.67 19.31 -12.39
CA ALA A 98 31.26 18.59 -13.53
C ALA A 98 31.42 17.07 -13.28
N ARG A 99 31.73 16.69 -12.05
CA ARG A 99 31.92 15.27 -11.65
C ARG A 99 30.61 14.53 -11.39
N PHE A 100 29.52 15.26 -11.15
CA PHE A 100 28.22 14.64 -10.85
C PHE A 100 27.71 13.85 -12.04
N LYS A 101 27.46 12.56 -11.84
CA LYS A 101 26.88 11.61 -12.79
C LYS A 101 25.61 11.05 -12.17
N ALA A 102 24.44 11.56 -12.54
CA ALA A 102 23.16 11.25 -11.90
C ALA A 102 22.78 9.75 -11.89
N ALA A 103 23.37 8.93 -12.76
CA ALA A 103 23.18 7.47 -12.78
C ALA A 103 24.19 6.69 -11.93
N ASN A 104 25.15 7.39 -11.27
CA ASN A 104 26.18 6.76 -10.45
C ASN A 104 25.95 7.12 -8.96
N PRO A 105 25.57 6.16 -8.10
CA PRO A 105 25.31 6.42 -6.69
C PRO A 105 26.51 7.02 -5.95
N ALA A 106 27.75 6.66 -6.34
CA ALA A 106 28.97 7.18 -5.71
C ALA A 106 29.20 8.69 -5.91
N THR A 107 28.45 9.36 -6.80
CA THR A 107 28.58 10.81 -7.03
C THR A 107 27.60 11.65 -6.20
N TYR A 108 26.69 11.01 -5.50
CA TYR A 108 25.84 11.63 -4.49
C TYR A 108 26.60 11.71 -3.15
N PRO A 109 26.25 12.65 -2.25
CA PRO A 109 26.84 12.66 -0.91
C PRO A 109 26.52 11.37 -0.16
N ARG A 110 27.54 10.69 0.38
CA ARG A 110 27.39 9.39 1.07
C ARG A 110 26.31 9.44 2.15
N ARG A 111 26.35 10.45 3.02
CA ARG A 111 25.38 10.65 4.11
C ARG A 111 23.91 10.68 3.68
N ASN A 112 23.63 10.97 2.40
CA ASN A 112 22.26 10.99 1.91
C ASN A 112 21.72 9.58 1.67
N TRP A 113 22.63 8.59 1.54
CA TRP A 113 22.31 7.18 1.41
C TRP A 113 22.22 6.44 2.75
N ASP A 114 22.96 6.89 3.79
CA ASP A 114 23.15 6.16 5.05
C ASP A 114 21.83 5.66 5.65
N ARG A 115 20.79 6.50 5.63
CA ARG A 115 19.45 6.12 6.14
C ARG A 115 18.82 4.95 5.41
N TYR A 116 19.02 4.86 4.09
CA TYR A 116 18.50 3.77 3.26
C TYR A 116 19.38 2.52 3.41
N ASP A 117 20.69 2.68 3.47
CA ASP A 117 21.63 1.58 3.64
C ASP A 117 21.42 0.88 4.99
N ASN A 118 21.31 1.66 6.07
CA ASN A 118 21.10 1.14 7.42
C ASN A 118 19.72 0.47 7.54
N LEU A 119 18.70 1.06 6.92
CA LEU A 119 17.39 0.45 6.85
C LEU A 119 17.41 -0.91 6.14
N VAL A 120 17.98 -0.97 4.92
CA VAL A 120 17.99 -2.21 4.12
C VAL A 120 18.74 -3.31 4.85
N LYS A 121 19.91 -3.01 5.45
CA LYS A 121 20.66 -3.96 6.28
C LYS A 121 19.83 -4.43 7.47
N SER A 122 19.33 -3.48 8.26
CA SER A 122 18.58 -3.77 9.50
C SER A 122 17.26 -4.54 9.26
N ALA A 123 16.56 -4.25 8.16
CA ALA A 123 15.35 -4.99 7.76
C ALA A 123 15.70 -6.42 7.30
N THR A 124 16.75 -6.57 6.47
CA THR A 124 17.24 -7.88 6.00
C THR A 124 17.65 -8.79 7.15
N ASP A 125 18.39 -8.26 8.14
CA ASP A 125 18.81 -8.99 9.34
C ASP A 125 17.63 -9.52 10.16
N ARG A 126 16.46 -8.90 10.03
CA ARG A 126 15.19 -9.29 10.70
C ARG A 126 14.26 -10.13 9.81
N GLY A 127 14.69 -10.48 8.60
CA GLY A 127 13.86 -11.19 7.63
C GLY A 127 12.66 -10.36 7.13
N ILE A 128 12.75 -9.03 7.17
CA ILE A 128 11.74 -8.12 6.63
C ILE A 128 12.19 -7.68 5.24
N ARG A 129 11.33 -7.84 4.24
CA ARG A 129 11.59 -7.34 2.88
C ARG A 129 11.49 -5.82 2.85
N VAL A 130 12.26 -5.20 1.96
CA VAL A 130 12.19 -3.75 1.72
C VAL A 130 11.52 -3.50 0.37
N TYR A 131 10.51 -2.66 0.38
CA TYR A 131 9.82 -2.14 -0.79
C TYR A 131 10.16 -0.66 -0.96
N PHE A 132 10.82 -0.30 -2.06
CA PHE A 132 11.18 1.07 -2.40
C PHE A 132 10.15 1.70 -3.34
N ASN A 133 9.49 2.76 -2.88
CA ASN A 133 8.78 3.71 -3.74
C ASN A 133 9.74 4.85 -4.12
N VAL A 134 10.26 4.83 -5.35
CA VAL A 134 11.21 5.85 -5.85
C VAL A 134 10.42 7.01 -6.46
N THR A 135 10.48 8.19 -5.84
CA THR A 135 9.57 9.29 -6.20
C THR A 135 10.15 10.69 -6.05
N GLY A 136 9.37 11.69 -6.49
CA GLY A 136 9.55 13.10 -6.14
C GLY A 136 9.22 13.43 -4.66
N PRO A 137 9.33 14.71 -4.27
CA PRO A 137 9.75 15.82 -5.10
C PRO A 137 11.19 15.69 -5.59
N GLY A 138 11.48 16.31 -6.74
CA GLY A 138 12.83 16.24 -7.30
C GLY A 138 13.66 17.51 -7.04
N PRO A 139 14.98 17.45 -7.27
CA PRO A 139 15.87 18.60 -7.17
C PRO A 139 15.62 19.58 -8.31
N ALA A 140 15.84 20.88 -8.07
CA ALA A 140 15.51 21.96 -9.00
C ALA A 140 16.06 21.78 -10.43
N TRP A 141 17.27 21.20 -10.56
CA TRP A 141 17.88 20.97 -11.88
C TRP A 141 17.17 19.89 -12.72
N ALA A 142 16.37 19.06 -12.07
CA ALA A 142 15.62 17.97 -12.69
C ALA A 142 14.13 18.31 -12.94
N MET A 143 13.68 19.49 -12.52
CA MET A 143 12.29 19.94 -12.66
C MET A 143 12.14 20.92 -13.80
N GLY A 144 10.91 21.09 -14.29
CA GLY A 144 10.49 22.21 -15.09
C GLY A 144 10.40 23.49 -14.25
N LYS A 145 10.27 24.63 -14.90
CA LYS A 145 10.08 25.93 -14.23
C LYS A 145 8.59 26.12 -13.92
N ALA A 146 8.22 26.08 -12.65
CA ALA A 146 6.86 26.37 -12.23
C ALA A 146 6.54 27.88 -12.46
N PRO A 147 5.31 28.23 -12.88
CA PRO A 147 4.83 29.61 -12.95
C PRO A 147 4.94 30.33 -11.60
N ALA A 148 4.96 31.65 -11.61
CA ALA A 148 5.13 32.44 -10.39
C ALA A 148 4.11 32.15 -9.30
N GLY A 149 2.82 31.97 -9.64
CA GLY A 149 1.74 31.60 -8.71
C GLY A 149 1.76 30.15 -8.23
N LEU A 150 2.63 29.28 -8.81
CA LEU A 150 2.71 27.86 -8.53
C LEU A 150 4.08 27.43 -7.98
N ARG A 151 4.88 28.36 -7.46
CA ARG A 151 6.23 28.10 -6.92
C ARG A 151 6.25 27.06 -5.78
N SER A 152 5.16 26.94 -5.03
CA SER A 152 5.01 25.90 -4.01
C SER A 152 5.04 24.47 -4.59
N LEU A 153 4.76 24.30 -5.88
CA LEU A 153 4.82 23.04 -6.61
C LEU A 153 6.14 22.85 -7.39
N ALA A 154 7.16 23.67 -7.18
CA ALA A 154 8.40 23.64 -7.98
C ALA A 154 9.12 22.27 -7.93
N GLY A 155 9.04 21.55 -6.80
CA GLY A 155 9.63 20.23 -6.65
C GLY A 155 8.84 19.08 -7.33
N GLN A 156 7.60 19.35 -7.74
CA GLN A 156 6.68 18.42 -8.40
C GLN A 156 6.43 18.78 -9.86
N TRP A 157 6.87 20.00 -10.28
CA TRP A 157 6.49 20.59 -11.56
C TRP A 157 7.25 20.00 -12.74
N LYS A 158 6.54 19.31 -13.62
CA LYS A 158 7.07 18.76 -14.88
C LYS A 158 8.47 18.11 -14.71
N PRO A 159 8.59 17.04 -13.90
CA PRO A 159 9.86 16.34 -13.72
C PRO A 159 10.41 15.88 -15.06
N LYS A 160 11.74 16.00 -15.25
CA LYS A 160 12.41 15.57 -16.49
C LYS A 160 12.58 14.05 -16.49
N PRO A 161 11.93 13.30 -17.40
CA PRO A 161 11.97 11.84 -17.39
C PRO A 161 13.38 11.25 -17.52
N SER A 162 14.24 11.87 -18.36
CA SER A 162 15.64 11.41 -18.52
C SER A 162 16.47 11.57 -17.25
N ALA A 163 16.22 12.62 -16.47
CA ALA A 163 16.88 12.82 -15.18
C ALA A 163 16.34 11.85 -14.13
N PHE A 164 15.03 11.56 -14.13
CA PHE A 164 14.42 10.55 -13.28
C PHE A 164 14.97 9.15 -13.57
N LYS A 165 15.09 8.76 -14.87
CA LYS A 165 15.77 7.52 -15.28
C LYS A 165 17.13 7.37 -14.62
N GLN A 166 17.96 8.43 -14.70
CA GLN A 166 19.31 8.39 -14.14
C GLN A 166 19.30 8.26 -12.60
N PHE A 167 18.36 8.93 -11.93
CA PHE A 167 18.17 8.79 -10.49
C PHE A 167 17.76 7.35 -10.10
N VAL A 168 16.73 6.82 -10.75
CA VAL A 168 16.28 5.44 -10.52
C VAL A 168 17.41 4.44 -10.78
N GLN A 169 18.22 4.66 -11.83
CA GLN A 169 19.40 3.83 -12.11
C GLN A 169 20.45 3.92 -10.99
N ALA A 170 20.65 5.09 -10.37
CA ALA A 170 21.55 5.23 -9.23
C ALA A 170 21.02 4.47 -8.00
N VAL A 171 19.73 4.59 -7.69
CA VAL A 171 19.09 3.84 -6.59
C VAL A 171 19.19 2.33 -6.85
N GLY A 172 18.83 1.88 -8.06
CA GLY A 172 18.90 0.47 -8.43
C GLY A 172 20.32 -0.09 -8.32
N ARG A 173 21.33 0.61 -8.84
CA ARG A 173 22.75 0.19 -8.71
C ARG A 173 23.22 0.08 -7.28
N ARG A 174 22.74 0.96 -6.39
CA ARG A 174 23.11 0.90 -4.98
C ARG A 174 22.56 -0.34 -4.29
N PHE A 175 21.38 -0.78 -4.68
CA PHE A 175 20.67 -1.90 -4.05
C PHE A 175 20.49 -3.10 -5.00
N ASP A 176 21.45 -3.32 -5.90
CA ASP A 176 21.49 -4.48 -6.81
C ASP A 176 22.06 -5.76 -6.18
N GLY A 177 22.53 -5.70 -4.94
CA GLY A 177 23.15 -6.81 -4.24
C GLY A 177 24.64 -7.00 -4.57
N THR A 178 25.26 -6.06 -5.28
CA THR A 178 26.70 -6.08 -5.59
C THR A 178 27.45 -4.82 -5.13
N TYR A 179 26.70 -3.77 -4.77
CA TYR A 179 27.29 -2.49 -4.38
C TYR A 179 27.99 -2.59 -3.01
N ARG A 180 29.25 -2.18 -2.98
CA ARG A 180 30.03 -2.16 -1.73
C ARG A 180 29.68 -0.91 -0.92
N ASP A 181 29.23 -1.13 0.31
CA ASP A 181 28.99 -0.06 1.28
C ASP A 181 30.31 0.66 1.60
N GLU A 182 30.33 1.95 1.41
CA GLU A 182 31.47 2.81 1.74
C GLU A 182 31.56 3.21 3.21
N ASN A 183 30.54 2.84 4.02
CA ASN A 183 30.47 3.11 5.45
C ASN A 183 30.82 1.86 6.28
N GLY A 184 31.52 2.05 7.37
CA GLY A 184 31.75 1.10 8.46
C GLY A 184 32.24 -0.30 8.06
N SER A 185 31.37 -1.26 7.96
CA SER A 185 31.71 -2.69 7.77
C SER A 185 32.19 -3.06 6.37
N HIS A 186 32.16 -2.15 5.41
CA HIS A 186 32.55 -2.37 4.00
C HIS A 186 31.94 -3.61 3.32
N GLY A 187 30.77 -4.07 3.84
CA GLY A 187 30.04 -5.20 3.27
C GLY A 187 29.36 -4.84 1.94
N ILE A 188 28.70 -5.83 1.36
CA ILE A 188 27.82 -5.64 0.20
C ILE A 188 26.43 -5.27 0.70
N LEU A 189 25.82 -4.24 0.12
CA LEU A 189 24.43 -3.89 0.43
C LEU A 189 23.47 -4.96 -0.09
N PRO A 190 22.48 -5.36 0.71
CA PRO A 190 21.47 -6.33 0.28
C PRO A 190 20.71 -5.86 -0.95
N ARG A 191 20.32 -6.80 -1.82
CA ARG A 191 19.49 -6.51 -2.98
C ARG A 191 18.06 -6.20 -2.56
N VAL A 192 17.52 -5.09 -3.05
CA VAL A 192 16.10 -4.80 -2.97
C VAL A 192 15.40 -5.35 -4.22
N LYS A 193 14.32 -6.11 -4.03
CA LYS A 193 13.58 -6.78 -5.10
C LYS A 193 12.14 -6.28 -5.27
N PHE A 194 11.72 -5.26 -4.52
CA PHE A 194 10.37 -4.75 -4.56
C PHE A 194 10.39 -3.24 -4.79
N TRP A 195 9.76 -2.77 -5.89
CA TRP A 195 9.88 -1.42 -6.41
C TRP A 195 8.55 -0.87 -6.88
N SER A 196 8.33 0.42 -6.70
CA SER A 196 7.38 1.21 -7.49
C SER A 196 8.01 2.53 -7.91
N LEU A 197 7.45 3.10 -8.99
CA LEU A 197 7.99 4.29 -9.62
C LEU A 197 6.96 5.41 -9.61
N TRP A 198 7.27 6.44 -8.83
CA TRP A 198 6.46 7.58 -8.47
C TRP A 198 5.39 7.27 -7.43
N ASN A 199 5.02 8.28 -6.62
CA ASN A 199 3.95 8.21 -5.62
C ASN A 199 2.80 9.12 -6.03
N GLU A 200 1.58 8.68 -5.87
CA GLU A 200 0.32 9.41 -6.09
C GLU A 200 0.37 10.40 -7.27
N PRO A 201 0.65 9.91 -8.50
CA PRO A 201 0.82 10.78 -9.66
C PRO A 201 -0.46 11.56 -10.03
N ASN A 202 -1.60 11.15 -9.49
CA ASN A 202 -2.89 11.80 -9.61
C ASN A 202 -3.13 12.89 -8.53
N GLN A 203 -2.09 13.27 -7.75
CA GLN A 203 -2.12 14.29 -6.71
C GLN A 203 -1.04 15.35 -6.97
N ALA A 204 -1.42 16.63 -6.89
CA ALA A 204 -0.48 17.74 -7.16
C ALA A 204 0.67 17.84 -6.15
N GLY A 205 0.49 17.28 -4.95
CA GLY A 205 1.55 17.16 -3.94
C GLY A 205 2.73 16.29 -4.39
N TRP A 206 2.52 15.41 -5.38
CA TRP A 206 3.53 14.51 -5.89
C TRP A 206 3.89 14.77 -7.36
N LEU A 207 2.91 15.11 -8.21
CA LEU A 207 3.12 15.39 -9.64
C LEU A 207 2.29 16.61 -10.08
N ALA A 208 2.92 17.60 -10.71
CA ALA A 208 2.26 18.80 -11.18
C ALA A 208 2.79 19.23 -12.56
N PRO A 209 1.93 19.87 -13.38
CA PRO A 209 0.54 20.16 -13.13
C PRO A 209 -0.35 18.94 -13.26
N GLN A 210 -1.48 18.91 -12.53
CA GLN A 210 -2.50 17.87 -12.73
C GLN A 210 -3.28 18.13 -14.02
N TRP A 211 -3.69 19.37 -14.24
CA TRP A 211 -4.37 19.86 -15.44
C TRP A 211 -3.61 21.03 -16.03
N GLU A 212 -3.70 21.19 -17.32
CA GLU A 212 -3.12 22.34 -18.04
C GLU A 212 -4.09 22.75 -19.16
N ASN A 213 -4.61 23.97 -19.09
CA ASN A 213 -5.62 24.50 -20.03
C ASN A 213 -6.85 23.58 -20.17
N GLY A 214 -7.37 23.02 -19.06
CA GLY A 214 -8.51 22.10 -19.06
C GLY A 214 -8.21 20.68 -19.57
N VAL A 215 -6.95 20.37 -19.91
CA VAL A 215 -6.52 19.04 -20.36
C VAL A 215 -5.78 18.32 -19.23
N PRO A 216 -6.04 17.02 -18.98
CA PRO A 216 -5.26 16.22 -18.05
C PRO A 216 -3.79 16.16 -18.45
N ALA A 217 -2.90 16.69 -17.59
CA ALA A 217 -1.47 16.76 -17.86
C ALA A 217 -0.66 15.68 -17.12
N SER A 218 -1.03 15.39 -15.86
CA SER A 218 -0.30 14.43 -15.02
C SER A 218 -0.28 13.01 -15.59
N PRO A 219 -1.31 12.48 -16.29
CA PRO A 219 -1.25 11.14 -16.86
C PRO A 219 -0.15 10.97 -17.91
N ALA A 220 0.00 11.95 -18.81
CA ALA A 220 1.06 11.96 -19.82
C ALA A 220 2.46 12.11 -19.19
N LEU A 221 2.59 12.93 -18.14
CA LEU A 221 3.83 13.08 -17.37
C LEU A 221 4.19 11.75 -16.68
N TYR A 222 3.21 11.12 -16.02
CA TYR A 222 3.40 9.84 -15.32
C TYR A 222 3.84 8.73 -16.28
N ARG A 223 3.19 8.54 -17.42
CA ARG A 223 3.61 7.56 -18.44
C ARG A 223 5.09 7.68 -18.78
N LYS A 224 5.52 8.93 -19.08
CA LYS A 224 6.92 9.21 -19.41
C LYS A 224 7.85 8.89 -18.23
N LEU A 225 7.50 9.32 -17.02
CA LEU A 225 8.29 9.05 -15.82
C LEU A 225 8.42 7.56 -15.56
N TYR A 226 7.30 6.82 -15.64
CA TYR A 226 7.30 5.39 -15.42
C TYR A 226 8.17 4.64 -16.44
N GLN A 227 7.95 4.88 -17.74
CA GLN A 227 8.73 4.23 -18.80
C GLN A 227 10.24 4.54 -18.70
N TYR A 228 10.60 5.77 -18.38
CA TYR A 228 12.00 6.14 -18.17
C TYR A 228 12.57 5.56 -16.87
N GLY A 229 11.81 5.60 -15.79
CA GLY A 229 12.19 4.99 -14.51
C GLY A 229 12.42 3.48 -14.64
N TYR A 230 11.50 2.75 -15.29
CA TYR A 230 11.67 1.34 -15.59
C TYR A 230 12.98 1.05 -16.37
N ARG A 231 13.28 1.86 -17.40
CA ARG A 231 14.57 1.76 -18.10
C ARG A 231 15.76 2.04 -17.19
N GLY A 232 15.59 2.81 -16.12
CA GLY A 232 16.60 3.03 -15.08
C GLY A 232 16.82 1.78 -14.23
N LEU A 233 15.73 1.12 -13.78
CA LEU A 233 15.80 -0.17 -13.08
C LEU A 233 16.45 -1.24 -13.97
N LEU A 234 16.00 -1.36 -15.22
CA LEU A 234 16.57 -2.31 -16.17
C LEU A 234 18.08 -2.11 -16.37
N ALA A 235 18.54 -0.86 -16.47
CA ALA A 235 19.95 -0.52 -16.62
C ALA A 235 20.79 -0.74 -15.34
N SER A 236 20.15 -1.09 -14.24
CA SER A 236 20.76 -1.47 -12.95
C SER A 236 20.51 -2.94 -12.58
N GLY A 237 20.02 -3.77 -13.51
CA GLY A 237 19.86 -5.20 -13.32
C GLY A 237 18.56 -5.62 -12.62
N HIS A 238 17.57 -4.71 -12.48
CA HIS A 238 16.26 -5.00 -11.93
C HIS A 238 15.23 -5.20 -13.05
N ARG A 239 14.52 -6.33 -13.04
CA ARG A 239 13.59 -6.73 -14.10
C ARG A 239 12.36 -7.42 -13.52
N VAL A 240 11.24 -7.37 -14.23
CA VAL A 240 9.97 -7.97 -13.82
C VAL A 240 9.98 -9.50 -13.69
N ASP A 241 10.98 -10.17 -14.24
CA ASP A 241 11.18 -11.62 -14.09
C ASP A 241 11.96 -12.00 -12.81
N THR A 242 12.62 -11.04 -12.17
CA THR A 242 13.43 -11.27 -10.95
C THR A 242 12.97 -10.43 -9.76
N ASP A 243 12.26 -9.36 -10.02
CA ASP A 243 11.85 -8.38 -9.02
C ASP A 243 10.36 -8.02 -9.20
N ILE A 244 9.70 -7.61 -8.11
CA ILE A 244 8.36 -7.02 -8.17
C ILE A 244 8.53 -5.54 -8.53
N ILE A 245 7.98 -5.13 -9.68
CA ILE A 245 8.02 -3.75 -10.14
C ILE A 245 6.60 -3.30 -10.43
N LEU A 246 6.09 -2.39 -9.60
CA LEU A 246 4.71 -1.91 -9.65
C LEU A 246 4.60 -0.61 -10.42
N MET A 247 3.51 -0.49 -11.19
CA MET A 247 2.99 0.78 -11.67
C MET A 247 1.83 1.26 -10.78
N GLY A 248 1.41 2.51 -10.94
CA GLY A 248 0.24 3.04 -10.22
C GLY A 248 0.60 3.94 -9.05
N GLU A 249 0.53 3.43 -7.82
CA GLU A 249 0.61 4.19 -6.56
C GLU A 249 -0.42 5.32 -6.55
N THR A 250 -1.63 5.05 -7.03
CA THR A 250 -2.66 6.08 -7.17
C THR A 250 -3.42 6.32 -5.86
N ALA A 251 -3.66 7.61 -5.55
CA ALA A 251 -4.58 8.01 -4.50
C ALA A 251 -6.04 7.69 -4.90
N PRO A 252 -6.93 7.38 -3.95
CA PRO A 252 -8.27 6.84 -4.24
C PRO A 252 -9.29 7.87 -4.72
N LEU A 253 -9.08 9.13 -4.40
CA LEU A 253 -10.04 10.21 -4.56
C LEU A 253 -9.48 11.36 -5.40
N GLY A 254 -10.39 12.21 -5.87
CA GLY A 254 -10.04 13.44 -6.61
C GLY A 254 -11.10 14.51 -6.44
N SER A 255 -11.09 15.49 -7.33
CA SER A 255 -12.09 16.58 -7.37
C SER A 255 -12.59 16.81 -8.80
N ASP A 256 -13.67 17.57 -8.93
CA ASP A 256 -14.21 17.96 -10.24
C ASP A 256 -13.52 19.19 -10.82
N ALA A 257 -12.75 19.91 -10.01
CA ALA A 257 -11.99 21.07 -10.48
C ALA A 257 -10.85 20.63 -11.40
N GLN A 258 -10.55 21.45 -12.41
CA GLN A 258 -9.56 21.15 -13.45
C GLN A 258 -8.43 22.20 -13.45
N THR A 259 -7.77 22.32 -12.30
CA THR A 259 -6.63 23.22 -12.13
C THR A 259 -5.32 22.43 -11.98
N GLU A 260 -4.21 23.12 -12.07
CA GLU A 260 -2.88 22.51 -11.87
C GLU A 260 -2.71 21.84 -10.50
N ARG A 261 -3.55 22.22 -9.51
CA ARG A 261 -3.54 21.70 -8.14
C ARG A 261 -4.61 20.63 -7.88
N SER A 262 -5.60 20.52 -8.75
CA SER A 262 -6.78 19.70 -8.50
C SER A 262 -6.49 18.20 -8.67
N PRO A 263 -6.65 17.39 -7.61
CA PRO A 263 -6.40 15.96 -7.70
C PRO A 263 -7.36 15.30 -8.70
N MET A 264 -6.86 14.31 -9.43
CA MET A 264 -7.62 13.55 -10.40
C MET A 264 -8.08 12.22 -9.80
N ARG A 265 -9.36 11.84 -9.97
CA ARG A 265 -9.83 10.53 -9.54
C ARG A 265 -9.08 9.43 -10.30
N PRO A 266 -8.75 8.30 -9.65
CA PRO A 266 -7.90 7.27 -10.25
C PRO A 266 -8.51 6.61 -11.49
N GLY A 267 -9.83 6.46 -11.58
CA GLY A 267 -10.49 5.91 -12.77
C GLY A 267 -10.28 6.80 -14.01
N LEU A 268 -10.51 8.10 -13.88
CA LEU A 268 -10.20 9.07 -14.93
C LEU A 268 -8.69 9.08 -15.24
N PHE A 269 -7.84 9.14 -14.22
CA PHE A 269 -6.39 9.15 -14.38
C PHE A 269 -5.90 7.94 -15.18
N LEU A 270 -6.40 6.74 -14.90
CA LEU A 270 -6.03 5.51 -15.61
C LEU A 270 -6.47 5.51 -17.07
N ARG A 271 -7.70 5.97 -17.38
CA ARG A 271 -8.14 6.12 -18.77
C ARG A 271 -7.24 7.10 -19.54
N GLU A 272 -6.91 8.22 -18.93
CA GLU A 272 -6.00 9.20 -19.52
C GLU A 272 -4.56 8.66 -19.66
N VAL A 273 -4.08 7.83 -18.73
CA VAL A 273 -2.81 7.09 -18.86
C VAL A 273 -2.87 6.14 -20.06
N ALA A 274 -3.99 5.48 -20.27
CA ALA A 274 -4.21 4.57 -21.39
C ALA A 274 -4.53 5.26 -22.72
N CYS A 275 -4.71 6.57 -22.74
CA CYS A 275 -5.21 7.33 -23.89
C CYS A 275 -6.61 6.90 -24.38
N ILE A 276 -7.46 6.52 -23.46
CA ILE A 276 -8.84 6.09 -23.68
C ILE A 276 -9.81 7.15 -23.13
N GLN A 277 -10.83 7.48 -23.92
CA GLN A 277 -11.90 8.41 -23.56
C GLN A 277 -12.85 7.79 -22.52
N PRO A 278 -13.70 8.60 -21.84
CA PRO A 278 -14.71 8.08 -20.92
C PRO A 278 -15.71 7.10 -21.57
N ASP A 279 -15.98 7.24 -22.86
CA ASP A 279 -16.84 6.34 -23.63
C ASP A 279 -16.14 5.02 -24.04
N GLY A 280 -14.87 4.87 -23.68
CA GLY A 280 -14.07 3.67 -23.97
C GLY A 280 -13.39 3.66 -25.33
N THR A 281 -13.46 4.74 -26.11
CA THR A 281 -12.76 4.86 -27.39
C THR A 281 -11.38 5.50 -27.26
N PRO A 282 -10.41 5.20 -28.12
CA PRO A 282 -9.11 5.88 -28.14
C PRO A 282 -9.25 7.36 -28.47
N TYR A 283 -8.42 8.22 -27.86
CA TYR A 283 -8.27 9.60 -28.31
C TYR A 283 -7.64 9.65 -29.70
N THR A 284 -8.13 10.54 -30.57
CA THR A 284 -7.64 10.79 -31.94
C THR A 284 -7.34 12.27 -32.19
N GLY A 285 -6.67 12.59 -33.28
CA GLY A 285 -6.42 13.96 -33.74
C GLY A 285 -5.80 14.88 -32.69
N ALA A 286 -6.32 16.09 -32.55
CA ALA A 286 -5.83 17.11 -31.63
C ALA A 286 -5.95 16.66 -30.16
N ALA A 287 -6.99 15.93 -29.78
CA ALA A 287 -7.20 15.42 -28.42
C ALA A 287 -6.10 14.41 -28.02
N ALA A 288 -5.71 13.52 -28.94
CA ALA A 288 -4.60 12.60 -28.72
C ALA A 288 -3.25 13.31 -28.65
N ALA A 289 -3.05 14.34 -29.50
CA ALA A 289 -1.83 15.14 -29.50
C ALA A 289 -1.65 15.90 -28.17
N ALA A 290 -2.71 16.53 -27.66
CA ALA A 290 -2.69 17.24 -26.39
C ALA A 290 -2.32 16.32 -25.20
N ARG A 291 -2.62 15.02 -25.29
CA ARG A 291 -2.33 13.99 -24.30
C ARG A 291 -1.03 13.21 -24.57
N SER A 292 -0.29 13.57 -25.61
CA SER A 292 0.94 12.87 -26.04
C SER A 292 0.72 11.38 -26.27
N CYS A 293 -0.41 10.98 -26.85
CA CYS A 293 -0.75 9.57 -27.09
C CYS A 293 0.15 8.93 -28.17
N GLY A 294 0.50 9.66 -29.23
CA GLY A 294 1.47 9.21 -30.22
C GLY A 294 2.86 8.93 -29.64
N ASP A 295 3.31 9.76 -28.73
CA ASP A 295 4.54 9.54 -27.96
C ASP A 295 4.47 8.25 -27.11
N PHE A 296 3.31 7.94 -26.52
CA PHE A 296 3.11 6.71 -25.76
C PHE A 296 3.24 5.48 -26.65
N ALA A 297 2.51 5.47 -27.76
CA ALA A 297 2.59 4.38 -28.74
C ALA A 297 4.02 4.17 -29.26
N ALA A 298 4.74 5.24 -29.56
CA ALA A 298 6.12 5.17 -30.06
C ALA A 298 7.13 4.63 -29.04
N ARG A 299 6.88 4.80 -27.73
CA ARG A 299 7.78 4.29 -26.67
C ARG A 299 7.48 2.86 -26.25
N GLY A 300 6.35 2.31 -26.66
CA GLY A 300 5.90 0.95 -26.32
C GLY A 300 5.18 0.88 -24.96
N PRO A 301 4.80 -0.35 -24.55
CA PRO A 301 3.95 -0.60 -23.40
C PRO A 301 4.58 -0.17 -22.08
N LEU A 302 3.74 0.00 -21.07
CA LEU A 302 4.17 0.03 -19.67
C LEU A 302 4.53 -1.41 -19.25
N ILE A 303 5.66 -1.60 -18.60
CA ILE A 303 6.12 -2.92 -18.17
C ILE A 303 6.08 -2.97 -16.66
N ALA A 304 5.20 -3.78 -16.11
CA ALA A 304 5.02 -3.99 -14.68
C ALA A 304 4.52 -5.41 -14.43
N ASN A 305 4.74 -5.94 -13.24
CA ASN A 305 4.14 -7.19 -12.78
C ASN A 305 3.15 -7.00 -11.62
N GLY A 306 2.66 -5.78 -11.42
CA GLY A 306 1.58 -5.45 -10.51
C GLY A 306 1.20 -3.97 -10.57
N TYR A 307 0.04 -3.67 -9.99
CA TYR A 307 -0.49 -2.31 -9.86
C TYR A 307 -0.63 -1.93 -8.38
N ALA A 308 0.00 -0.83 -7.98
CA ALA A 308 -0.07 -0.29 -6.62
C ALA A 308 -1.18 0.76 -6.49
N HIS A 309 -1.90 0.71 -5.39
CA HIS A 309 -3.01 1.62 -5.10
C HIS A 309 -3.15 1.91 -3.61
N HIS A 310 -3.68 3.09 -3.26
CA HIS A 310 -3.94 3.54 -1.90
C HIS A 310 -5.46 3.65 -1.67
N PRO A 311 -6.15 2.59 -1.23
CA PRO A 311 -7.61 2.51 -1.26
C PRO A 311 -8.28 3.17 -0.03
N TYR A 312 -7.76 4.29 0.48
CA TYR A 312 -8.32 4.99 1.63
C TYR A 312 -9.80 5.37 1.44
N THR A 313 -10.60 5.17 2.48
CA THR A 313 -11.98 5.67 2.57
C THR A 313 -12.10 6.90 3.49
N LYS A 314 -10.95 7.48 3.92
CA LYS A 314 -10.84 8.56 4.91
C LYS A 314 -11.43 8.16 6.26
N ASN A 315 -12.54 8.81 6.68
CA ASN A 315 -13.18 8.62 7.99
C ASN A 315 -14.52 7.87 7.92
N VAL A 316 -14.79 7.19 6.81
CA VAL A 316 -15.97 6.33 6.66
C VAL A 316 -15.55 4.85 6.63
N PRO A 317 -16.44 3.92 6.99
CA PRO A 317 -16.15 2.49 6.92
C PRO A 317 -15.63 2.06 5.54
N PRO A 318 -14.73 1.08 5.45
CA PRO A 318 -14.18 0.60 4.17
C PRO A 318 -15.21 -0.13 3.29
N THR A 319 -16.43 -0.30 3.79
CA THR A 319 -17.59 -0.83 3.06
C THR A 319 -18.42 0.25 2.37
N VAL A 320 -18.13 1.54 2.62
CA VAL A 320 -18.86 2.68 2.05
C VAL A 320 -18.11 3.23 0.86
N ALA A 321 -18.68 3.03 -0.33
CA ALA A 321 -18.10 3.54 -1.57
C ALA A 321 -18.32 5.07 -1.73
N ASP A 322 -17.37 5.74 -2.37
CA ASP A 322 -17.57 7.11 -2.87
C ASP A 322 -18.64 7.07 -3.99
N PRO A 323 -19.56 8.03 -4.07
CA PRO A 323 -20.62 8.03 -5.09
C PRO A 323 -20.08 8.23 -6.52
N ASN A 324 -18.87 8.76 -6.70
CA ASN A 324 -18.30 8.92 -8.01
C ASN A 324 -17.60 7.62 -8.47
N PRO A 325 -17.97 7.05 -9.63
CA PRO A 325 -17.47 5.76 -10.10
C PRO A 325 -15.96 5.77 -10.41
N ASP A 326 -15.36 6.93 -10.62
CA ASP A 326 -13.93 7.07 -10.85
C ASP A 326 -13.11 7.14 -9.56
N ALA A 327 -13.75 7.29 -8.41
CA ALA A 327 -13.13 7.11 -7.11
C ALA A 327 -13.00 5.60 -6.82
N LEU A 328 -11.80 5.16 -6.51
CA LEU A 328 -11.51 3.75 -6.25
C LEU A 328 -11.00 3.62 -4.82
N THR A 329 -11.90 3.20 -3.93
CA THR A 329 -11.62 2.99 -2.51
C THR A 329 -11.68 1.50 -2.18
N MET A 330 -11.40 1.12 -0.94
CA MET A 330 -11.52 -0.29 -0.53
C MET A 330 -12.94 -0.84 -0.77
N ALA A 331 -13.96 -0.01 -0.63
CA ALA A 331 -15.36 -0.42 -0.81
C ALA A 331 -15.69 -0.92 -2.24
N ASN A 332 -14.98 -0.44 -3.24
CA ASN A 332 -15.20 -0.79 -4.64
C ASN A 332 -13.91 -1.23 -5.36
N ILE A 333 -12.97 -1.79 -4.62
CA ILE A 333 -11.63 -2.11 -5.12
C ILE A 333 -11.64 -3.11 -6.30
N SER A 334 -12.66 -3.96 -6.42
CA SER A 334 -12.83 -4.84 -7.57
C SER A 334 -12.95 -4.09 -8.90
N ASN A 335 -13.51 -2.87 -8.88
CA ASN A 335 -13.65 -2.03 -10.05
C ASN A 335 -12.28 -1.62 -10.63
N LEU A 336 -11.25 -1.49 -9.78
CA LEU A 336 -9.88 -1.22 -10.23
C LEU A 336 -9.37 -2.36 -11.12
N GLY A 337 -9.57 -3.61 -10.70
CA GLY A 337 -9.18 -4.77 -11.49
C GLY A 337 -9.90 -4.81 -12.84
N THR A 338 -11.22 -4.63 -12.84
CA THR A 338 -12.04 -4.59 -14.04
C THR A 338 -11.61 -3.48 -15.01
N LEU A 339 -11.34 -2.27 -14.47
CA LEU A 339 -10.86 -1.15 -15.29
C LEU A 339 -9.50 -1.43 -15.92
N LEU A 340 -8.54 -2.00 -15.18
CA LEU A 340 -7.23 -2.33 -15.71
C LEU A 340 -7.32 -3.36 -16.85
N ASP A 341 -8.19 -4.38 -16.74
CA ASP A 341 -8.39 -5.38 -17.79
C ASP A 341 -9.06 -4.78 -19.03
N ASP A 342 -10.05 -3.91 -18.84
CA ASP A 342 -10.69 -3.18 -19.94
C ASP A 342 -9.65 -2.32 -20.70
N LEU A 343 -8.83 -1.57 -19.97
CA LEU A 343 -7.78 -0.74 -20.56
C LEU A 343 -6.69 -1.58 -21.24
N ALA A 344 -6.31 -2.73 -20.67
CA ALA A 344 -5.37 -3.64 -21.28
C ALA A 344 -5.88 -4.15 -22.65
N ASN A 345 -7.15 -4.55 -22.70
CA ASN A 345 -7.80 -4.99 -23.93
C ASN A 345 -7.88 -3.86 -24.98
N LYS A 346 -8.32 -2.67 -24.59
CA LYS A 346 -8.47 -1.50 -25.48
C LYS A 346 -7.15 -0.95 -26.00
N THR A 347 -6.05 -1.21 -25.32
CA THR A 347 -4.72 -0.74 -25.70
C THR A 347 -3.84 -1.84 -26.30
N ASN A 348 -4.38 -3.02 -26.61
CA ASN A 348 -3.62 -4.18 -27.09
C ASN A 348 -2.39 -4.48 -26.20
N GLY A 349 -2.55 -4.41 -24.89
CA GLY A 349 -1.48 -4.68 -23.93
C GLY A 349 -0.48 -3.55 -23.71
N ALA A 350 -0.74 -2.33 -24.20
CA ALA A 350 0.08 -1.18 -23.80
C ALA A 350 -0.06 -0.86 -22.29
N ILE A 351 -1.21 -1.15 -21.71
CA ILE A 351 -1.40 -1.40 -20.28
C ILE A 351 -1.31 -2.93 -20.11
N PRO A 352 -0.49 -3.48 -19.20
CA PRO A 352 -0.33 -4.92 -19.03
C PRO A 352 -1.63 -5.61 -18.62
N HIS A 353 -1.84 -6.83 -19.13
CA HIS A 353 -2.99 -7.67 -18.79
C HIS A 353 -2.84 -8.31 -17.41
N ASN A 354 -3.98 -8.61 -16.76
CA ASN A 354 -4.07 -9.43 -15.54
C ASN A 354 -3.14 -8.96 -14.40
N LEU A 355 -2.92 -7.65 -14.27
CA LEU A 355 -2.06 -7.12 -13.22
C LEU A 355 -2.57 -7.50 -11.82
N PRO A 356 -1.79 -8.19 -10.99
CA PRO A 356 -2.06 -8.29 -9.56
C PRO A 356 -2.15 -6.91 -8.93
N LEU A 357 -2.99 -6.78 -7.90
CA LEU A 357 -3.20 -5.54 -7.17
C LEU A 357 -2.42 -5.54 -5.85
N PHE A 358 -1.76 -4.44 -5.56
CA PHE A 358 -1.03 -4.23 -4.32
C PHE A 358 -1.61 -3.01 -3.61
N MET A 359 -2.22 -3.22 -2.46
CA MET A 359 -2.66 -2.12 -1.59
C MET A 359 -1.44 -1.68 -0.78
N THR A 360 -0.87 -0.54 -1.13
CA THR A 360 0.46 -0.12 -0.65
C THR A 360 0.42 0.98 0.40
N GLU A 361 -0.75 1.58 0.61
CA GLU A 361 -1.08 2.44 1.74
C GLU A 361 -2.56 2.26 2.12
N PHE A 362 -2.85 2.08 3.41
CA PHE A 362 -4.21 2.04 3.95
C PHE A 362 -4.19 2.28 5.45
N GLY A 363 -5.20 2.93 6.00
CA GLY A 363 -5.34 3.18 7.42
C GLY A 363 -6.32 4.31 7.73
N PHE A 364 -6.57 4.52 9.00
CA PHE A 364 -7.51 5.52 9.52
C PHE A 364 -6.86 6.37 10.60
N GLU A 365 -7.00 7.67 10.50
CA GLU A 365 -6.62 8.58 11.58
C GLU A 365 -7.57 8.43 12.77
N THR A 366 -7.10 8.71 13.98
CA THR A 366 -7.89 8.48 15.19
C THR A 366 -8.17 9.73 15.99
N ASN A 367 -9.36 9.75 16.58
CA ASN A 367 -9.75 10.65 17.64
C ASN A 367 -9.96 9.84 18.94
N PRO A 368 -9.14 10.03 19.99
CA PRO A 368 -8.01 10.94 20.04
C PRO A 368 -6.83 10.47 19.16
N PRO A 369 -5.91 11.37 18.74
CA PRO A 369 -5.81 12.78 19.10
C PRO A 369 -6.38 13.76 18.08
N ASP A 370 -6.64 13.37 16.80
CA ASP A 370 -7.15 14.27 15.75
C ASP A 370 -8.66 14.44 15.85
N ILE A 371 -9.10 15.59 16.33
CA ILE A 371 -10.52 15.92 16.50
C ILE A 371 -11.25 16.27 15.19
N PHE A 372 -10.55 16.36 14.05
CA PHE A 372 -11.13 16.81 12.77
C PHE A 372 -11.39 15.67 11.80
N ASN A 373 -10.43 14.73 11.68
CA ASN A 373 -10.51 13.66 10.69
C ASN A 373 -10.50 12.26 11.33
N GLY A 374 -10.22 12.17 12.64
CA GLY A 374 -10.06 10.90 13.33
C GLY A 374 -11.38 10.17 13.54
N VAL A 375 -11.38 8.86 13.29
CA VAL A 375 -12.40 7.92 13.76
C VAL A 375 -12.11 7.52 15.22
N SER A 376 -13.04 6.85 15.89
CA SER A 376 -12.77 6.31 17.22
C SER A 376 -11.65 5.24 17.17
N LEU A 377 -10.98 5.01 18.30
CA LEU A 377 -9.96 3.94 18.40
C LEU A 377 -10.55 2.55 18.08
N ALA A 378 -11.79 2.32 18.47
CA ALA A 378 -12.50 1.08 18.19
C ALA A 378 -12.82 0.94 16.69
N ASP A 379 -13.25 2.04 16.05
CA ASP A 379 -13.51 2.05 14.62
C ASP A 379 -12.22 1.88 13.82
N GLN A 380 -11.10 2.48 14.23
CA GLN A 380 -9.82 2.23 13.57
C GLN A 380 -9.50 0.72 13.55
N ALA A 381 -9.61 0.06 14.70
CA ALA A 381 -9.36 -1.38 14.79
C ALA A 381 -10.32 -2.18 13.91
N LYS A 382 -11.62 -1.88 13.99
CA LYS A 382 -12.67 -2.52 13.20
C LYS A 382 -12.49 -2.30 11.70
N PHE A 383 -12.26 -1.05 11.28
CA PHE A 383 -12.16 -0.70 9.86
C PHE A 383 -10.89 -1.27 9.22
N ASN A 384 -9.76 -1.25 9.93
CA ASN A 384 -8.55 -1.93 9.46
C ASN A 384 -8.82 -3.43 9.25
N THR A 385 -9.47 -4.10 10.22
CA THR A 385 -9.80 -5.53 10.11
C THR A 385 -10.76 -5.83 8.94
N ILE A 386 -11.77 -4.98 8.72
CA ILE A 386 -12.67 -5.12 7.56
C ILE A 386 -11.89 -4.93 6.24
N GLY A 387 -11.00 -3.95 6.16
CA GLY A 387 -10.16 -3.74 4.99
C GLY A 387 -9.26 -4.95 4.68
N GLU A 388 -8.70 -5.59 5.72
CA GLU A 388 -7.94 -6.85 5.58
C GLU A 388 -8.82 -7.99 5.03
N TYR A 389 -10.02 -8.13 5.55
CA TYR A 389 -10.96 -9.14 5.07
C TYR A 389 -11.36 -8.91 3.60
N GLN A 390 -11.67 -7.66 3.22
CA GLN A 390 -11.99 -7.33 1.83
C GLN A 390 -10.81 -7.59 0.88
N ALA A 391 -9.60 -7.28 1.33
CA ALA A 391 -8.40 -7.62 0.58
C ALA A 391 -8.25 -9.14 0.43
N TRP A 392 -8.42 -9.91 1.51
CA TRP A 392 -8.36 -11.37 1.47
C TRP A 392 -9.43 -11.98 0.54
N GLN A 393 -10.65 -11.45 0.52
CA GLN A 393 -11.72 -11.94 -0.35
C GLN A 393 -11.43 -11.74 -1.85
N ASN A 394 -10.52 -10.84 -2.22
CA ASN A 394 -10.20 -10.57 -3.61
C ASN A 394 -8.89 -11.28 -4.01
N PRO A 395 -8.94 -12.38 -4.80
CA PRO A 395 -7.76 -13.19 -5.14
C PRO A 395 -6.72 -12.41 -5.96
N ARG A 396 -7.10 -11.27 -6.52
CA ARG A 396 -6.20 -10.41 -7.29
C ARG A 396 -5.31 -9.54 -6.39
N ILE A 397 -5.71 -9.31 -5.12
CA ILE A 397 -4.95 -8.49 -4.17
C ILE A 397 -3.85 -9.33 -3.53
N GLN A 398 -2.59 -8.90 -3.69
CA GLN A 398 -1.39 -9.59 -3.23
C GLN A 398 -0.76 -8.96 -1.98
N SER A 399 -1.22 -7.79 -1.57
CA SER A 399 -0.76 -7.15 -0.34
C SER A 399 -1.82 -6.23 0.25
N GLN A 400 -1.78 -6.11 1.59
CA GLN A 400 -2.50 -5.08 2.31
C GLN A 400 -1.52 -4.33 3.20
N ALA A 401 -1.60 -3.00 3.18
CA ALA A 401 -0.70 -2.14 3.92
C ALA A 401 -1.37 -1.52 5.15
N GLN A 402 -0.59 -1.31 6.20
CA GLN A 402 -0.88 -0.44 7.32
C GLN A 402 -0.04 0.85 7.24
N PHE A 403 -0.69 1.97 7.18
CA PHE A 403 -0.11 3.31 7.26
C PHE A 403 -0.47 3.93 8.61
N LEU A 404 0.33 3.99 9.59
CA LEU A 404 1.69 3.91 10.02
C LEU A 404 1.85 2.90 11.18
N LEU A 405 3.10 2.72 11.69
CA LEU A 405 3.34 2.06 12.97
C LEU A 405 2.95 3.00 14.13
N ARG A 406 3.41 4.25 14.08
CA ARG A 406 3.21 5.25 15.14
C ARG A 406 2.65 6.56 14.60
N ASP A 407 1.81 7.23 15.38
CA ASP A 407 1.30 8.56 15.05
C ASP A 407 2.43 9.56 14.81
N VAL A 408 2.26 10.42 13.82
CA VAL A 408 3.16 11.54 13.54
C VAL A 408 2.83 12.71 14.44
N ALA A 409 3.85 13.42 14.91
CA ALA A 409 3.66 14.61 15.73
C ALA A 409 2.89 15.70 14.96
N PRO A 410 2.00 16.46 15.62
CA PRO A 410 1.27 17.53 14.98
C PRO A 410 2.19 18.70 14.56
N VAL A 411 1.73 19.52 13.63
CA VAL A 411 2.46 20.70 13.14
C VAL A 411 2.41 21.82 14.18
N ARG A 412 3.39 21.85 15.07
CA ARG A 412 3.44 22.76 16.23
C ARG A 412 3.56 24.25 15.90
N SER A 413 3.89 24.62 14.66
CA SER A 413 3.89 26.01 14.19
C SER A 413 2.47 26.57 14.00
N HIS A 414 1.46 25.73 13.96
CA HIS A 414 0.06 26.14 13.92
C HIS A 414 -0.57 26.15 15.33
N ARG A 415 -1.62 26.95 15.48
CA ARG A 415 -2.37 27.04 16.74
C ARG A 415 -2.95 25.66 17.09
N LYS A 416 -2.75 25.21 18.35
CA LYS A 416 -3.31 23.95 18.86
C LYS A 416 -4.82 23.86 18.61
N ASN A 417 -5.31 22.68 18.35
CA ASN A 417 -6.72 22.40 18.06
C ASN A 417 -7.30 23.16 16.85
N THR A 418 -6.47 23.42 15.84
CA THR A 418 -6.92 23.87 14.53
C THR A 418 -6.65 22.79 13.50
N LYS A 419 -7.39 22.79 12.38
CA LYS A 419 -7.18 21.82 11.31
C LYS A 419 -5.74 21.80 10.78
N PRO A 420 -5.04 22.94 10.54
CA PRO A 420 -3.64 22.93 10.14
C PRO A 420 -2.67 22.33 11.18
N TYR A 421 -3.00 22.36 12.46
CA TYR A 421 -2.20 21.73 13.51
C TYR A 421 -2.14 20.20 13.34
N TRP A 422 -3.23 19.59 12.83
CA TRP A 422 -3.38 18.16 12.57
C TRP A 422 -3.12 17.78 11.11
N PHE A 423 -2.40 18.59 10.33
CA PHE A 423 -1.98 18.24 8.96
C PHE A 423 -0.81 17.25 8.94
N THR A 424 -0.83 16.31 9.85
CA THR A 424 0.02 15.13 9.90
C THR A 424 -0.87 13.90 10.06
N TYR A 425 -0.28 12.72 10.17
CA TYR A 425 -1.05 11.47 10.17
C TYR A 425 -1.10 10.84 11.55
N GLN A 426 -2.29 10.64 12.10
CA GLN A 426 -2.56 9.98 13.38
C GLN A 426 -3.13 8.56 13.17
N SER A 427 -2.71 7.91 12.10
CA SER A 427 -3.15 6.58 11.66
C SER A 427 -2.32 5.43 12.22
N GLY A 428 -1.35 5.72 13.10
CA GLY A 428 -0.49 4.71 13.71
C GLY A 428 -1.26 3.67 14.52
N LEU A 429 -0.68 2.47 14.61
CA LEU A 429 -1.12 1.44 15.56
C LEU A 429 -0.75 1.80 17.02
N PHE A 430 0.18 2.75 17.16
CA PHE A 430 0.62 3.27 18.45
C PHE A 430 0.49 4.79 18.48
N PHE A 431 0.12 5.33 19.64
CA PHE A 431 0.20 6.76 19.87
C PHE A 431 1.64 7.26 19.76
N LEU A 432 1.81 8.56 19.53
CA LEU A 432 3.13 9.20 19.50
C LEU A 432 3.93 8.93 20.77
N LYS A 433 3.25 8.87 21.91
CA LYS A 433 3.82 8.57 23.24
C LYS A 433 2.85 7.70 24.02
N GLY A 434 3.40 6.81 24.85
CA GLY A 434 2.64 6.11 25.88
C GLY A 434 2.19 7.06 27.01
N SER A 435 1.35 6.55 27.88
CA SER A 435 0.88 7.20 29.11
C SER A 435 1.11 6.29 30.31
N ALA A 436 0.89 6.79 31.51
CA ALA A 436 0.99 5.96 32.73
C ALA A 436 0.02 4.75 32.67
N ALA A 437 -1.20 4.96 32.15
CA ALA A 437 -2.20 3.90 31.97
C ALA A 437 -1.94 2.99 30.77
N ASN A 438 -1.16 3.45 29.78
CA ASN A 438 -0.80 2.71 28.58
C ASN A 438 0.67 3.02 28.22
N PRO A 439 1.65 2.45 28.93
CA PRO A 439 3.07 2.74 28.73
C PRO A 439 3.57 2.40 27.32
N SER A 440 3.03 1.36 26.69
CA SER A 440 3.38 0.96 25.33
C SER A 440 2.88 1.94 24.27
N GLY A 441 1.84 2.71 24.59
CA GLY A 441 1.12 3.57 23.64
C GLY A 441 0.31 2.80 22.60
N ALA A 442 0.08 1.50 22.78
CA ALA A 442 -0.67 0.69 21.84
C ALA A 442 -2.13 1.14 21.74
N LYS A 443 -2.64 1.29 20.51
CA LYS A 443 -4.07 1.43 20.25
C LYS A 443 -4.70 0.04 20.11
N PRO A 444 -6.03 -0.13 20.22
CA PRO A 444 -6.70 -1.40 19.96
C PRO A 444 -6.35 -1.98 18.57
N ALA A 445 -6.11 -1.12 17.59
CA ALA A 445 -5.69 -1.49 16.24
C ALA A 445 -4.37 -2.28 16.19
N ALA A 446 -3.48 -2.16 17.19
CA ALA A 446 -2.24 -2.95 17.22
C ALA A 446 -2.52 -4.45 17.41
N ALA A 447 -3.40 -4.79 18.33
CA ALA A 447 -3.83 -6.17 18.54
C ALA A 447 -4.69 -6.68 17.37
N ALA A 448 -5.57 -5.82 16.82
CA ALA A 448 -6.37 -6.15 15.65
C ALA A 448 -5.50 -6.41 14.40
N TYR A 449 -4.39 -5.70 14.24
CA TYR A 449 -3.44 -5.93 13.15
C TYR A 449 -2.70 -7.26 13.29
N ALA A 450 -2.23 -7.59 14.50
CA ALA A 450 -1.52 -8.85 14.76
C ALA A 450 -2.44 -10.08 14.61
N MET A 451 -3.70 -9.93 15.01
CA MET A 451 -4.72 -10.98 14.99
C MET A 451 -6.07 -10.42 14.51
N PRO A 452 -6.21 -10.07 13.21
CA PRO A 452 -7.50 -9.64 12.71
C PRO A 452 -8.53 -10.77 12.80
N PHE A 453 -9.73 -10.43 13.27
CA PHE A 453 -10.81 -11.38 13.46
C PHE A 453 -12.16 -10.74 13.25
N LEU A 454 -13.04 -11.40 12.51
CA LEU A 454 -14.43 -10.99 12.26
C LEU A 454 -15.39 -12.15 12.47
N ALA A 455 -16.58 -11.83 12.97
CA ALA A 455 -17.70 -12.74 13.07
C ALA A 455 -18.91 -12.10 12.35
N PHE A 456 -19.41 -12.73 11.32
CA PHE A 456 -20.54 -12.27 10.50
C PHE A 456 -21.78 -13.05 10.84
N ASN A 457 -22.85 -12.36 11.27
CA ASN A 457 -24.15 -12.99 11.45
C ASN A 457 -24.67 -13.48 10.11
N THR A 458 -25.00 -14.78 10.01
CA THR A 458 -25.56 -15.36 8.79
C THR A 458 -27.03 -15.03 8.58
N ASN A 459 -27.66 -14.38 9.56
CA ASN A 459 -29.13 -14.17 9.64
C ASN A 459 -29.91 -15.48 9.67
N THR A 460 -29.28 -16.58 10.04
CA THR A 460 -29.89 -17.88 10.27
C THR A 460 -29.78 -18.26 11.73
N LEU A 461 -30.75 -19.02 12.19
CA LEU A 461 -30.79 -19.54 13.56
C LEU A 461 -30.54 -21.06 13.53
N ASP A 462 -29.89 -21.55 14.54
CA ASP A 462 -29.77 -22.97 14.80
C ASP A 462 -31.17 -23.54 15.09
N PRO A 463 -31.61 -24.55 14.36
CA PRO A 463 -32.99 -25.06 14.48
C PRO A 463 -33.28 -25.73 15.83
N THR A 464 -32.26 -26.12 16.57
CA THR A 464 -32.40 -26.80 17.86
C THR A 464 -32.37 -25.81 19.02
N THR A 465 -31.50 -24.83 18.98
CA THR A 465 -31.27 -23.88 20.09
C THR A 465 -31.92 -22.52 19.88
N GLY A 466 -32.32 -22.17 18.65
CA GLY A 466 -32.80 -20.84 18.29
C GLY A 466 -31.69 -19.76 18.33
N ALA A 467 -30.44 -20.14 18.56
CA ALA A 467 -29.32 -19.21 18.65
C ALA A 467 -28.77 -18.82 17.27
N PRO A 468 -28.27 -17.58 17.10
CA PRO A 468 -27.75 -17.11 15.81
C PRO A 468 -26.44 -17.83 15.42
N ILE A 469 -26.31 -18.08 14.11
CA ILE A 469 -25.13 -18.70 13.49
C ILE A 469 -24.26 -17.61 12.89
N PHE A 470 -22.94 -17.73 13.08
CA PHE A 470 -21.93 -16.78 12.59
C PHE A 470 -20.90 -17.47 11.70
N ASN A 471 -20.57 -16.84 10.57
CA ASN A 471 -19.38 -17.14 9.80
C ASN A 471 -18.19 -16.37 10.40
N LEU A 472 -17.08 -17.06 10.55
CA LEU A 472 -15.86 -16.55 11.16
C LEU A 472 -14.75 -16.44 10.12
N TRP A 473 -13.97 -15.39 10.22
CA TRP A 473 -12.72 -15.22 9.50
C TRP A 473 -11.68 -14.61 10.44
N GLY A 474 -10.43 -15.06 10.31
CA GLY A 474 -9.32 -14.46 11.03
C GLY A 474 -7.98 -14.81 10.43
N GLN A 475 -6.96 -14.07 10.88
CA GLN A 475 -5.56 -14.32 10.55
C GLN A 475 -4.69 -14.17 11.80
N LEU A 476 -3.69 -15.03 11.91
CA LEU A 476 -2.66 -14.97 12.93
C LEU A 476 -1.32 -14.64 12.25
N ARG A 477 -0.94 -13.36 12.24
CA ARG A 477 0.33 -12.92 11.65
C ARG A 477 1.55 -13.29 12.48
N LEU A 478 1.34 -13.76 13.71
CA LEU A 478 2.42 -14.08 14.67
C LEU A 478 3.08 -15.44 14.44
N LEU A 479 2.60 -16.24 13.49
CA LEU A 479 3.11 -17.59 13.20
C LEU A 479 4.38 -17.56 12.35
N ASN A 480 5.46 -17.08 12.92
CA ASN A 480 6.73 -16.98 12.20
C ASN A 480 7.63 -18.22 12.28
N ASN A 481 7.23 -19.31 12.94
CA ASN A 481 8.11 -20.44 13.24
C ASN A 481 7.61 -21.81 12.74
N GLY A 482 6.57 -21.86 11.88
CA GLY A 482 6.09 -23.11 11.28
C GLY A 482 5.52 -24.14 12.27
N ALA A 483 5.30 -23.77 13.53
CA ALA A 483 4.66 -24.66 14.50
C ALA A 483 3.18 -24.82 14.16
N PRO A 484 2.62 -26.04 14.17
CA PRO A 484 1.20 -26.24 14.03
C PRO A 484 0.47 -25.42 15.10
N ALA A 485 -0.41 -24.55 14.69
CA ALA A 485 -1.21 -23.73 15.57
C ALA A 485 -2.67 -23.87 15.21
N SER A 486 -3.53 -23.63 16.19
CA SER A 486 -4.97 -23.57 15.99
C SER A 486 -5.54 -22.35 16.70
N ALA A 487 -6.69 -21.88 16.26
CA ALA A 487 -7.43 -20.82 16.91
C ALA A 487 -8.61 -21.41 17.70
N THR A 488 -8.68 -21.15 18.98
CA THR A 488 -9.90 -21.35 19.75
C THR A 488 -10.81 -20.15 19.59
N ILE A 489 -12.06 -20.39 19.25
CA ILE A 489 -13.07 -19.34 19.13
C ILE A 489 -13.75 -19.18 20.48
N GLN A 490 -13.85 -17.96 20.95
CA GLN A 490 -14.47 -17.64 22.22
C GLN A 490 -15.60 -16.62 22.03
N TRP A 491 -16.61 -16.76 22.86
CA TRP A 491 -17.78 -15.90 22.92
C TRP A 491 -18.08 -15.48 24.36
N ARG A 492 -18.66 -14.30 24.54
CA ARG A 492 -19.29 -13.86 25.79
C ARG A 492 -20.52 -13.02 25.50
N ALA A 493 -21.45 -12.94 26.43
CA ALA A 493 -22.58 -12.02 26.35
C ALA A 493 -22.07 -10.56 26.35
N LYS A 494 -22.68 -9.71 25.52
CA LYS A 494 -22.27 -8.30 25.35
C LYS A 494 -22.40 -7.47 26.61
N ASP A 495 -23.34 -7.80 27.47
CA ASP A 495 -23.57 -7.16 28.76
C ASP A 495 -22.54 -7.56 29.84
N GLY A 496 -21.62 -8.48 29.52
CA GLY A 496 -20.62 -8.98 30.44
C GLY A 496 -21.17 -10.00 31.45
N SER A 497 -22.41 -10.44 31.31
CA SER A 497 -23.04 -11.41 32.23
C SER A 497 -22.38 -12.80 32.19
N THR A 498 -21.60 -13.10 31.15
CA THR A 498 -20.83 -14.35 31.04
C THR A 498 -19.34 -14.07 30.92
N PRO A 499 -18.46 -14.96 31.43
CA PRO A 499 -17.05 -14.95 31.08
C PRO A 499 -16.88 -15.29 29.59
N TRP A 500 -15.64 -15.16 29.06
CA TRP A 500 -15.29 -15.73 27.77
C TRP A 500 -15.34 -17.26 27.85
N ILE A 501 -16.15 -17.88 26.99
CA ILE A 501 -16.31 -19.33 26.89
C ILE A 501 -15.87 -19.81 25.52
N SER A 502 -15.20 -20.94 25.44
CA SER A 502 -14.82 -21.56 24.15
C SER A 502 -16.03 -22.15 23.46
N VAL A 503 -16.13 -21.97 22.14
CA VAL A 503 -17.27 -22.40 21.33
C VAL A 503 -16.81 -23.37 20.25
N GLY A 504 -17.11 -24.64 20.45
CA GLY A 504 -16.71 -25.74 19.57
C GLY A 504 -15.20 -26.03 19.60
N ASP A 505 -14.77 -26.90 18.70
CA ASP A 505 -13.37 -27.30 18.59
C ASP A 505 -12.47 -26.17 18.05
N ALA A 506 -11.18 -26.30 18.32
CA ALA A 506 -10.18 -25.39 17.76
C ALA A 506 -10.18 -25.48 16.23
N VAL A 507 -10.05 -24.32 15.59
CA VAL A 507 -10.03 -24.19 14.12
C VAL A 507 -8.58 -24.30 13.65
N PRO A 508 -8.27 -25.19 12.68
CA PRO A 508 -6.94 -25.27 12.11
C PRO A 508 -6.62 -23.98 11.34
N ILE A 509 -5.36 -23.57 11.40
CA ILE A 509 -4.82 -22.41 10.74
C ILE A 509 -4.00 -22.87 9.55
N ASP A 510 -4.15 -22.25 8.38
CA ASP A 510 -3.35 -22.55 7.21
C ASP A 510 -1.89 -22.05 7.34
N GLU A 511 -1.05 -22.41 6.38
CA GLU A 511 0.37 -22.03 6.36
C GLU A 511 0.62 -20.51 6.29
N PHE A 512 -0.39 -19.72 5.94
CA PHE A 512 -0.36 -18.25 5.87
C PHE A 512 -1.01 -17.57 7.08
N GLY A 513 -1.44 -18.37 8.04
CA GLY A 513 -2.05 -17.90 9.28
C GLY A 513 -3.55 -17.66 9.21
N TYR A 514 -4.23 -17.96 8.10
CA TYR A 514 -5.66 -17.74 7.96
C TYR A 514 -6.48 -18.91 8.49
N PHE A 515 -7.67 -18.58 8.98
CA PHE A 515 -8.70 -19.55 9.32
C PHE A 515 -10.09 -19.02 9.02
N THR A 516 -11.00 -19.93 8.71
CA THR A 516 -12.44 -19.68 8.55
C THR A 516 -13.23 -20.75 9.26
N GLY A 517 -14.47 -20.47 9.62
CA GLY A 517 -15.34 -21.47 10.25
C GLY A 517 -16.74 -20.93 10.47
N THR A 518 -17.61 -21.78 10.97
CA THR A 518 -18.99 -21.39 11.36
C THR A 518 -19.22 -21.80 12.80
N ARG A 519 -19.87 -20.94 13.58
CA ARG A 519 -20.21 -21.22 14.99
C ARG A 519 -21.61 -20.73 15.30
N THR A 520 -22.33 -21.51 16.09
CA THR A 520 -23.58 -21.08 16.72
C THR A 520 -23.26 -20.38 18.04
N ALA A 521 -23.89 -19.25 18.30
CA ALA A 521 -23.76 -18.57 19.58
C ALA A 521 -24.26 -19.49 20.72
N PRO A 522 -23.57 -19.51 21.87
CA PRO A 522 -24.00 -20.37 22.99
C PRO A 522 -25.34 -19.98 23.58
N LEU A 523 -25.72 -18.71 23.45
CA LEU A 523 -26.99 -18.17 23.93
C LEU A 523 -27.65 -17.30 22.85
N PRO A 524 -28.98 -17.19 22.81
CA PRO A 524 -29.72 -16.36 21.88
C PRO A 524 -29.74 -14.87 22.28
N VAL A 525 -28.62 -14.37 22.77
CA VAL A 525 -28.45 -12.96 23.18
C VAL A 525 -27.28 -12.32 22.41
N PRO A 526 -27.26 -10.99 22.26
CA PRO A 526 -26.13 -10.30 21.65
C PRO A 526 -24.81 -10.63 22.37
N GLY A 527 -23.79 -10.94 21.61
CA GLY A 527 -22.50 -11.32 22.15
C GLY A 527 -21.32 -10.74 21.42
N GLU A 528 -20.17 -10.92 22.04
CA GLU A 528 -18.88 -10.58 21.48
C GLU A 528 -18.09 -11.86 21.19
N TRP A 529 -17.35 -11.85 20.10
CA TRP A 529 -16.51 -12.94 19.65
C TRP A 529 -15.05 -12.54 19.67
N ARG A 530 -14.16 -13.49 19.96
CA ARG A 530 -12.72 -13.34 19.74
C ARG A 530 -12.09 -14.67 19.37
N SER A 531 -10.91 -14.62 18.75
CA SER A 531 -10.04 -15.78 18.60
C SER A 531 -8.93 -15.76 19.64
N ALA A 532 -8.52 -16.94 20.10
CA ALA A 532 -7.37 -17.17 20.96
C ALA A 532 -6.38 -18.07 20.24
N LEU A 533 -5.11 -17.66 20.16
CA LEU A 533 -4.04 -18.47 19.61
C LEU A 533 -3.61 -19.52 20.63
N LEU A 534 -3.74 -20.78 20.26
CA LEU A 534 -3.21 -21.91 21.04
C LEU A 534 -1.84 -22.32 20.52
N LEU A 535 -0.89 -22.44 21.42
CA LEU A 535 0.39 -23.11 21.15
C LEU A 535 0.20 -24.63 21.11
N ALA A 536 1.22 -25.34 20.64
CA ALA A 536 1.19 -26.81 20.54
C ALA A 536 0.98 -27.52 21.89
N ASP A 537 1.37 -26.88 23.00
CA ASP A 537 1.14 -27.37 24.37
C ASP A 537 -0.27 -27.05 24.92
N GLY A 538 -1.12 -26.42 24.11
CA GLY A 538 -2.47 -26.01 24.48
C GLY A 538 -2.55 -24.69 25.27
N SER A 539 -1.43 -24.07 25.60
CA SER A 539 -1.42 -22.74 26.24
C SER A 539 -1.86 -21.64 25.28
N VAL A 540 -2.47 -20.57 25.82
CA VAL A 540 -2.91 -19.42 25.01
C VAL A 540 -1.78 -18.40 24.92
N ALA A 541 -1.31 -18.11 23.70
CA ALA A 541 -0.26 -17.14 23.44
C ALA A 541 -0.79 -15.70 23.26
N ALA A 542 -1.96 -15.55 22.68
CA ALA A 542 -2.55 -14.24 22.40
C ALA A 542 -4.06 -14.31 22.15
N PHE A 543 -4.72 -13.15 22.20
CA PHE A 543 -6.13 -12.99 21.86
C PHE A 543 -6.32 -11.90 20.80
N SER A 544 -7.27 -12.10 19.88
CA SER A 544 -7.78 -11.00 19.08
C SER A 544 -8.58 -10.03 19.96
N PRO A 545 -8.74 -8.75 19.55
CA PRO A 545 -9.78 -7.91 20.12
C PRO A 545 -11.16 -8.58 20.00
N GLY A 546 -12.02 -8.31 21.00
CA GLY A 546 -13.42 -8.71 20.91
C GLY A 546 -14.10 -7.97 19.75
N THR A 547 -14.88 -8.68 18.94
CA THR A 547 -15.71 -8.10 17.89
C THR A 547 -17.17 -8.44 18.14
N GLN A 548 -18.06 -7.46 17.96
CA GLN A 548 -19.49 -7.73 17.92
C GLN A 548 -19.79 -8.42 16.60
N GLY A 549 -20.62 -9.46 16.61
CA GLY A 549 -21.11 -10.05 15.39
C GLY A 549 -21.86 -8.99 14.57
N THR A 550 -21.41 -8.74 13.36
CA THR A 550 -21.98 -7.75 12.44
C THR A 550 -22.92 -8.38 11.45
#